data_3c2c40b2abc21e9da37a2372a22a261a
#
_entry.id   3c2c40b2abc21e9da37a2372a22a261a
#
_cell.length_a   1.000
_cell.length_b   1.000
_cell.length_c   1.000
_cell.angle_alpha   90.00
_cell.angle_beta   90.00
_cell.angle_gamma   90.00
#
_symmetry.space_group_name_H-M   'P 1'
#
loop_
_entity.id
_entity.type
_entity.pdbx_description
1 polymer ?
#
loop_
_entity_poly.entity_id
_entity_poly.type
_entity_poly.pdbx_seq_one_letter_code
_entity_poly.pdbx_strand_id
1 'polypeptide(L)'
;LETTHLSKEERTRYKEMLKGKMQRDTVRQESKLLLTKLGQANALRAVGAEAVHKYIEAHSQYPTIVCGDFNDNPISYSRHAMAEVLTDCFVKTGRGIGLSYNQKAFSFRIDHFFCNEKLEPYYCKIDGEMDASDHNPLICWLKIRPKH
;
A
#
# COMPACT_ATOMS: atom_id res chain seq x y z
N LEU A 1 3.92 4.39 5.42
CA LEU A 1 5.25 3.79 5.21
C LEU A 1 6.08 4.64 4.24
N GLU A 2 7.41 4.48 4.27
CA GLU A 2 8.35 5.26 3.44
C GLU A 2 7.99 5.24 1.94
N THR A 3 7.99 6.43 1.32
CA THR A 3 7.75 6.58 -0.12
C THR A 3 9.00 6.21 -0.92
N THR A 4 8.81 5.71 -2.13
CA THR A 4 9.89 5.61 -3.11
C THR A 4 10.11 7.01 -3.68
N HIS A 5 11.03 7.80 -3.08
CA HIS A 5 11.30 9.17 -3.50
C HIS A 5 11.95 9.20 -4.90
N LEU A 6 11.13 9.05 -5.93
CA LEU A 6 11.54 9.34 -7.30
C LEU A 6 11.35 10.84 -7.56
N SER A 7 12.43 11.53 -7.94
CA SER A 7 12.36 12.93 -8.35
C SER A 7 11.46 13.10 -9.59
N LYS A 8 11.02 14.33 -9.86
CA LYS A 8 10.25 14.62 -11.10
C LYS A 8 11.01 14.21 -12.36
N GLU A 9 12.33 14.39 -12.38
CA GLU A 9 13.20 14.01 -13.47
C GLU A 9 13.27 12.50 -13.65
N GLU A 10 13.40 11.73 -12.57
CA GLU A 10 13.40 10.26 -12.60
C GLU A 10 12.07 9.70 -13.06
N ARG A 11 10.96 10.28 -12.65
CA ARG A 11 9.61 9.91 -13.14
C ARG A 11 9.46 10.18 -14.64
N THR A 12 10.05 11.27 -15.14
CA THR A 12 10.03 11.60 -16.56
C THR A 12 10.87 10.61 -17.35
N ARG A 13 12.09 10.31 -16.90
CA ARG A 13 12.97 9.30 -17.52
C ARG A 13 12.32 7.92 -17.57
N TYR A 14 11.67 7.51 -16.49
CA TYR A 14 10.92 6.25 -16.44
C TYR A 14 9.79 6.21 -17.47
N LYS A 15 9.03 7.30 -17.63
CA LYS A 15 8.00 7.42 -18.67
C LYS A 15 8.57 7.34 -20.10
N GLU A 16 9.73 7.93 -20.34
CA GLU A 16 10.42 7.87 -21.63
C GLU A 16 10.96 6.46 -21.93
N MET A 17 11.48 5.79 -20.91
CA MET A 17 11.90 4.40 -20.98
C MET A 17 10.73 3.47 -21.39
N LEU A 18 9.58 3.62 -20.74
CA LEU A 18 8.38 2.85 -21.06
C LEU A 18 7.84 3.12 -22.48
N LYS A 19 8.07 4.33 -23.02
CA LYS A 19 7.68 4.70 -24.39
C LYS A 19 8.67 4.22 -25.44
N GLY A 20 9.72 3.48 -25.05
CA GLY A 20 10.73 2.97 -25.98
C GLY A 20 11.59 4.04 -26.65
N LYS A 21 11.67 5.26 -26.08
CA LYS A 21 12.39 6.42 -26.64
C LYS A 21 13.87 6.48 -26.24
N MET A 22 14.35 5.52 -25.43
CA MET A 22 15.72 5.51 -24.90
C MET A 22 16.56 4.41 -25.55
N GLN A 23 17.88 4.65 -25.65
CA GLN A 23 18.84 3.63 -26.12
C GLN A 23 18.94 2.47 -25.11
N ARG A 24 19.22 1.26 -25.61
CA ARG A 24 19.25 0.02 -24.81
C ARG A 24 20.16 0.09 -23.58
N ASP A 25 21.34 0.67 -23.71
CA ASP A 25 22.30 0.78 -22.59
C ASP A 25 21.81 1.75 -21.53
N THR A 26 21.21 2.86 -21.92
CA THR A 26 20.58 3.82 -21.00
C THR A 26 19.41 3.19 -20.27
N VAL A 27 18.56 2.43 -20.97
CA VAL A 27 17.45 1.68 -20.37
C VAL A 27 17.96 0.71 -19.30
N ARG A 28 19.05 -0.01 -19.58
CA ARG A 28 19.64 -0.97 -18.64
C ARG A 28 20.20 -0.29 -17.37
N GLN A 29 20.87 0.86 -17.51
CA GLN A 29 21.40 1.62 -16.38
C GLN A 29 20.28 2.22 -15.53
N GLU A 30 19.30 2.86 -16.15
CA GLU A 30 18.14 3.45 -15.45
C GLU A 30 17.29 2.37 -14.74
N SER A 31 17.09 1.22 -15.39
CA SER A 31 16.39 0.09 -14.76
C SER A 31 17.14 -0.43 -13.52
N LYS A 32 18.47 -0.53 -13.59
CA LYS A 32 19.28 -0.97 -12.45
C LYS A 32 19.21 0.03 -11.29
N LEU A 33 19.29 1.32 -11.58
CA LEU A 33 19.16 2.38 -10.57
C LEU A 33 17.79 2.36 -9.92
N LEU A 34 16.72 2.22 -10.71
CA LEU A 34 15.35 2.10 -10.22
C LEU A 34 15.17 0.88 -9.31
N LEU A 35 15.65 -0.28 -9.74
CA LEU A 35 15.59 -1.51 -8.94
C LEU A 35 16.33 -1.36 -7.60
N THR A 36 17.48 -0.69 -7.59
CA THR A 36 18.22 -0.42 -6.35
C THR A 36 17.42 0.47 -5.40
N LYS A 37 16.83 1.56 -5.90
CA LYS A 37 15.98 2.46 -5.09
C LYS A 37 14.72 1.76 -4.56
N LEU A 38 14.07 0.96 -5.40
CA LEU A 38 12.91 0.16 -4.98
C LEU A 38 13.31 -0.84 -3.88
N GLY A 39 14.45 -1.50 -4.02
CA GLY A 39 14.98 -2.42 -3.01
C GLY A 39 15.24 -1.73 -1.67
N GLN A 40 15.85 -0.54 -1.68
CA GLN A 40 16.10 0.25 -0.47
C GLN A 40 14.80 0.70 0.20
N ALA A 41 13.85 1.20 -0.58
CA ALA A 41 12.54 1.60 -0.06
C ALA A 41 11.78 0.40 0.52
N ASN A 42 11.87 -0.78 -0.10
CA ASN A 42 11.27 -2.01 0.42
C ASN A 42 11.89 -2.43 1.75
N ALA A 43 13.21 -2.34 1.90
CA ALA A 43 13.89 -2.66 3.16
C ALA A 43 13.46 -1.74 4.30
N LEU A 44 13.36 -0.43 4.05
CA LEU A 44 12.87 0.54 5.04
C LEU A 44 11.40 0.28 5.42
N ARG A 45 10.56 -0.01 4.44
CA ARG A 45 9.16 -0.37 4.68
C ARG A 45 9.02 -1.65 5.52
N ALA A 46 9.87 -2.65 5.28
CA ALA A 46 9.88 -3.88 6.05
C ALA A 46 10.18 -3.61 7.54
N VAL A 47 11.19 -2.80 7.84
CA VAL A 47 11.50 -2.40 9.22
C VAL A 47 10.32 -1.67 9.88
N GLY A 48 9.69 -0.75 9.16
CA GLY A 48 8.49 -0.05 9.65
C GLY A 48 7.32 -1.01 9.90
N ALA A 49 7.10 -1.97 9.00
CA ALA A 49 6.05 -2.98 9.15
C ALA A 49 6.29 -3.88 10.37
N GLU A 50 7.53 -4.32 10.60
CA GLU A 50 7.87 -5.11 11.78
C GLU A 50 7.69 -4.34 13.09
N ALA A 51 8.03 -3.05 13.12
CA ALA A 51 7.81 -2.21 14.30
C ALA A 51 6.31 -2.09 14.62
N VAL A 52 5.47 -1.87 13.60
CA VAL A 52 4.01 -1.82 13.75
C VAL A 52 3.46 -3.17 14.20
N HIS A 53 3.94 -4.27 13.61
CA HIS A 53 3.57 -5.64 13.98
C HIS A 53 3.81 -5.89 15.49
N LYS A 54 5.02 -5.63 15.99
CA LYS A 54 5.37 -5.78 17.41
C LYS A 54 4.49 -4.92 18.31
N TYR A 55 4.19 -3.70 17.88
CA TYR A 55 3.29 -2.81 18.63
C TYR A 55 1.89 -3.39 18.74
N ILE A 56 1.36 -3.95 17.66
CA ILE A 56 0.03 -4.58 17.62
C ILE A 56 -0.04 -5.78 18.55
N GLU A 57 0.96 -6.67 18.51
CA GLU A 57 1.04 -7.83 19.37
C GLU A 57 1.04 -7.41 20.86
N ALA A 58 1.85 -6.41 21.22
CA ALA A 58 1.94 -5.89 22.59
C ALA A 58 0.63 -5.24 23.08
N HIS A 59 -0.25 -4.81 22.18
CA HIS A 59 -1.50 -4.13 22.46
C HIS A 59 -2.75 -4.89 21.98
N SER A 60 -2.62 -6.20 21.77
CA SER A 60 -3.68 -7.06 21.21
C SER A 60 -4.97 -7.09 22.04
N GLN A 61 -4.93 -6.66 23.31
CA GLN A 61 -6.08 -6.55 24.19
C GLN A 61 -7.07 -5.43 23.78
N TYR A 62 -6.66 -4.48 22.95
CA TYR A 62 -7.51 -3.39 22.49
C TYR A 62 -8.05 -3.62 21.08
N PRO A 63 -9.26 -3.13 20.75
CA PRO A 63 -9.68 -3.00 19.34
C PRO A 63 -8.72 -2.09 18.60
N THR A 64 -8.07 -2.63 17.55
CA THR A 64 -6.98 -1.94 16.84
C THR A 64 -7.30 -1.85 15.36
N ILE A 65 -7.05 -0.66 14.80
CA ILE A 65 -7.12 -0.37 13.38
C ILE A 65 -5.76 0.16 12.93
N VAL A 66 -5.27 -0.33 11.81
CA VAL A 66 -4.09 0.20 11.10
C VAL A 66 -4.52 0.59 9.70
N CYS A 67 -4.41 1.85 9.36
CA CYS A 67 -4.79 2.34 8.03
C CYS A 67 -3.83 3.41 7.54
N GLY A 68 -3.72 3.54 6.23
CA GLY A 68 -2.92 4.57 5.57
C GLY A 68 -2.33 4.13 4.24
N ASP A 69 -1.57 5.03 3.67
CA ASP A 69 -0.76 4.77 2.48
C ASP A 69 0.50 3.97 2.87
N PHE A 70 0.59 2.75 2.36
CA PHE A 70 1.74 1.87 2.55
C PHE A 70 2.80 2.08 1.48
N ASN A 71 2.48 2.86 0.44
CA ASN A 71 3.33 3.02 -0.76
C ASN A 71 3.77 1.67 -1.36
N ASP A 72 2.97 0.64 -1.18
CA ASP A 72 3.31 -0.73 -1.51
C ASP A 72 2.08 -1.50 -2.00
N ASN A 73 2.29 -2.40 -2.92
CA ASN A 73 1.21 -3.13 -3.55
C ASN A 73 0.66 -4.28 -2.67
N PRO A 74 -0.50 -4.88 -3.02
CA PRO A 74 -1.14 -5.92 -2.21
C PRO A 74 -0.34 -7.22 -2.03
N ILE A 75 0.71 -7.43 -2.82
CA ILE A 75 1.58 -8.63 -2.73
C ILE A 75 2.93 -8.34 -2.06
N SER A 76 3.09 -7.15 -1.49
CA SER A 76 4.34 -6.75 -0.84
C SER A 76 4.57 -7.44 0.49
N TYR A 77 5.84 -7.45 0.92
CA TYR A 77 6.23 -7.93 2.23
C TYR A 77 5.55 -7.16 3.37
N SER A 78 5.54 -5.84 3.30
CA SER A 78 4.97 -4.97 4.34
C SER A 78 3.48 -5.25 4.56
N ARG A 79 2.74 -5.40 3.47
CA ARG A 79 1.32 -5.77 3.54
C ARG A 79 1.14 -7.19 4.08
N HIS A 80 1.98 -8.13 3.67
CA HIS A 80 1.93 -9.52 4.12
C HIS A 80 2.18 -9.62 5.62
N ALA A 81 3.23 -8.96 6.13
CA ALA A 81 3.54 -8.91 7.55
C ALA A 81 2.37 -8.35 8.40
N MET A 82 1.65 -7.33 7.90
CA MET A 82 0.45 -6.86 8.58
C MET A 82 -0.68 -7.88 8.55
N ALA A 83 -0.85 -8.60 7.45
CA ALA A 83 -1.92 -9.59 7.29
C ALA A 83 -1.72 -10.87 8.10
N GLU A 84 -0.55 -11.12 8.67
CA GLU A 84 -0.30 -12.22 9.59
C GLU A 84 -1.02 -12.03 10.94
N VAL A 85 -1.13 -10.79 11.40
CA VAL A 85 -1.72 -10.46 12.71
C VAL A 85 -3.02 -9.65 12.61
N LEU A 86 -3.35 -9.14 11.44
CA LEU A 86 -4.53 -8.32 11.19
C LEU A 86 -5.32 -8.82 9.98
N THR A 87 -6.60 -8.53 9.98
CA THR A 87 -7.48 -8.73 8.83
C THR A 87 -7.41 -7.54 7.88
N ASP A 88 -7.04 -7.75 6.61
CA ASP A 88 -7.20 -6.75 5.55
C ASP A 88 -8.69 -6.59 5.23
N CYS A 89 -9.26 -5.45 5.60
CA CYS A 89 -10.69 -5.19 5.51
C CYS A 89 -11.18 -5.18 4.06
N PHE A 90 -10.37 -4.64 3.13
CA PHE A 90 -10.76 -4.62 1.72
C PHE A 90 -10.71 -6.01 1.10
N VAL A 91 -9.71 -6.82 1.42
CA VAL A 91 -9.66 -8.21 0.93
C VAL A 91 -10.85 -9.01 1.45
N LYS A 92 -11.28 -8.78 2.67
CA LYS A 92 -12.38 -9.52 3.30
C LYS A 92 -13.76 -9.10 2.80
N THR A 93 -14.00 -7.82 2.56
CA THR A 93 -15.35 -7.29 2.35
C THR A 93 -15.50 -6.35 1.17
N GLY A 94 -14.40 -5.93 0.55
CA GLY A 94 -14.39 -5.07 -0.62
C GLY A 94 -14.77 -5.81 -1.91
N ARG A 95 -15.03 -5.05 -2.95
CA ARG A 95 -15.33 -5.56 -4.29
C ARG A 95 -14.40 -4.95 -5.31
N GLY A 96 -14.06 -5.73 -6.34
CA GLY A 96 -13.20 -5.31 -7.44
C GLY A 96 -11.71 -5.30 -7.06
N ILE A 97 -10.90 -4.62 -7.85
CA ILE A 97 -9.43 -4.57 -7.71
C ILE A 97 -8.99 -3.62 -6.59
N GLY A 98 -9.82 -2.63 -6.28
CA GLY A 98 -9.57 -1.68 -5.20
C GLY A 98 -8.44 -0.69 -5.50
N LEU A 99 -8.52 0.01 -6.62
CA LEU A 99 -7.51 0.99 -7.02
C LEU A 99 -7.63 2.26 -6.18
N SER A 100 -6.77 2.41 -5.18
CA SER A 100 -6.76 3.58 -4.31
C SER A 100 -5.87 4.71 -4.84
N TYR A 101 -4.86 4.40 -5.63
CA TYR A 101 -4.03 5.38 -6.33
C TYR A 101 -4.35 5.38 -7.82
N ASN A 102 -4.72 6.54 -8.36
CA ASN A 102 -5.16 6.70 -9.74
C ASN A 102 -4.39 7.81 -10.44
N GLN A 103 -3.25 7.47 -11.01
CA GLN A 103 -2.56 8.35 -11.96
C GLN A 103 -2.61 7.75 -13.36
N LYS A 104 -2.98 8.56 -14.35
CA LYS A 104 -3.28 8.27 -15.77
C LYS A 104 -2.59 7.07 -16.46
N ALA A 105 -1.48 6.57 -15.94
CA ALA A 105 -0.75 5.42 -16.49
C ALA A 105 -0.55 4.29 -15.46
N PHE A 106 -0.87 4.52 -14.17
CA PHE A 106 -0.60 3.59 -13.09
C PHE A 106 -1.73 3.67 -12.07
N SER A 107 -2.43 2.57 -11.90
CA SER A 107 -3.48 2.45 -10.91
C SER A 107 -3.15 1.25 -10.02
N PHE A 108 -2.97 1.51 -8.72
CA PHE A 108 -2.59 0.51 -7.73
C PHE A 108 -3.40 0.67 -6.45
N ARG A 109 -3.54 -0.42 -5.70
CA ARG A 109 -4.00 -0.36 -4.32
C ARG A 109 -2.77 -0.26 -3.41
N ILE A 110 -2.48 0.93 -2.92
CA ILE A 110 -1.38 1.22 -1.99
C ILE A 110 -1.87 1.70 -0.63
N ASP A 111 -3.15 2.06 -0.55
CA ASP A 111 -3.82 2.37 0.69
C ASP A 111 -4.46 1.09 1.24
N HIS A 112 -4.21 0.82 2.50
CA HIS A 112 -4.68 -0.37 3.18
C HIS A 112 -5.42 -0.03 4.47
N PHE A 113 -6.36 -0.88 4.83
CA PHE A 113 -7.14 -0.78 6.05
C PHE A 113 -7.21 -2.15 6.71
N PHE A 114 -6.58 -2.27 7.86
CA PHE A 114 -6.51 -3.50 8.64
C PHE A 114 -7.21 -3.33 9.98
N CYS A 115 -7.74 -4.41 10.52
CA CYS A 115 -8.24 -4.46 11.88
C CYS A 115 -7.87 -5.78 12.57
N ASN A 116 -7.79 -5.75 13.90
CA ASN A 116 -7.56 -6.97 14.68
C ASN A 116 -8.86 -7.78 14.89
N GLU A 117 -8.73 -8.95 15.52
CA GLU A 117 -9.82 -9.88 15.78
C GLU A 117 -11.00 -9.32 16.61
N LYS A 118 -10.76 -8.23 17.37
CA LYS A 118 -11.81 -7.58 18.18
C LYS A 118 -12.77 -6.73 17.36
N LEU A 119 -12.45 -6.54 16.09
CA LEU A 119 -13.25 -5.83 15.11
C LEU A 119 -13.65 -6.76 13.97
N GLU A 120 -14.85 -6.58 13.46
CA GLU A 120 -15.35 -7.31 12.30
C GLU A 120 -15.67 -6.34 11.17
N PRO A 121 -14.89 -6.37 10.07
CA PRO A 121 -15.24 -5.60 8.90
C PRO A 121 -16.43 -6.27 8.19
N TYR A 122 -17.43 -5.47 7.83
CA TYR A 122 -18.60 -5.97 7.11
C TYR A 122 -18.84 -5.27 5.76
N TYR A 123 -18.21 -4.13 5.55
CA TYR A 123 -18.21 -3.46 4.26
C TYR A 123 -16.99 -2.58 4.09
N CYS A 124 -16.36 -2.63 2.91
CA CYS A 124 -15.22 -1.80 2.55
C CYS A 124 -15.32 -1.40 1.08
N LYS A 125 -15.13 -0.12 0.77
CA LYS A 125 -15.12 0.38 -0.61
C LYS A 125 -14.01 1.39 -0.84
N ILE A 126 -13.60 1.51 -2.09
CA ILE A 126 -12.82 2.66 -2.58
C ILE A 126 -13.77 3.55 -3.37
N ASP A 127 -13.75 4.84 -3.06
CA ASP A 127 -14.58 5.83 -3.70
C ASP A 127 -13.81 6.51 -4.84
N GLY A 128 -14.04 6.02 -6.07
CA GLY A 128 -13.39 6.54 -7.28
C GLY A 128 -14.05 7.77 -7.88
N GLU A 129 -15.11 8.30 -7.26
CA GLU A 129 -15.83 9.48 -7.76
C GLU A 129 -15.23 10.80 -7.25
N MET A 130 -14.38 10.74 -6.21
CA MET A 130 -13.71 11.92 -5.66
C MET A 130 -12.48 12.29 -6.48
N ASP A 131 -12.47 13.50 -7.02
CA ASP A 131 -11.38 14.05 -7.86
C ASP A 131 -10.54 15.12 -7.11
N ALA A 132 -10.52 15.05 -5.77
CA ALA A 132 -9.80 16.01 -4.93
C ALA A 132 -8.33 15.65 -4.69
N SER A 133 -7.92 14.42 -5.02
CA SER A 133 -6.59 13.86 -4.77
C SER A 133 -6.26 12.82 -5.84
N ASP A 134 -4.98 12.49 -5.98
CA ASP A 134 -4.51 11.33 -6.74
C ASP A 134 -4.71 10.00 -5.99
N HIS A 135 -5.19 10.07 -4.74
CA HIS A 135 -5.67 8.93 -3.97
C HIS A 135 -7.19 8.95 -3.84
N ASN A 136 -7.80 7.81 -4.11
CA ASN A 136 -9.22 7.58 -3.88
C ASN A 136 -9.45 7.16 -2.42
N PRO A 137 -10.43 7.72 -1.70
CA PRO A 137 -10.71 7.36 -0.32
C PRO A 137 -11.04 5.88 -0.15
N LEU A 138 -10.38 5.22 0.78
CA LEU A 138 -10.70 3.87 1.24
C LEU A 138 -11.57 3.97 2.50
N ILE A 139 -12.80 3.50 2.42
CA ILE A 139 -13.81 3.63 3.46
C ILE A 139 -14.22 2.23 3.94
N CYS A 140 -14.17 2.01 5.26
CA CYS A 140 -14.53 0.73 5.86
C CYS A 140 -15.54 0.90 7.00
N TRP A 141 -16.47 -0.03 7.11
CA TRP A 141 -17.40 -0.16 8.23
C TRP A 141 -17.04 -1.38 9.06
N LEU A 142 -16.95 -1.18 10.35
CA LEU A 142 -16.51 -2.18 11.31
C LEU A 142 -17.53 -2.30 12.46
N LYS A 143 -17.68 -3.51 13.00
CA LYS A 143 -18.38 -3.77 14.25
C LYS A 143 -17.38 -4.16 15.33
N ILE A 144 -17.62 -3.71 16.55
CA ILE A 144 -16.90 -4.22 17.72
C ILE A 144 -17.49 -5.61 18.04
N ARG A 145 -16.62 -6.61 18.13
CA ARG A 145 -17.05 -7.94 18.59
C ARG A 145 -17.28 -7.91 20.10
N PRO A 146 -18.41 -8.43 20.59
CA PRO A 146 -18.64 -8.55 22.03
C PRO A 146 -17.52 -9.40 22.65
N LYS A 147 -17.11 -9.03 23.88
CA LYS A 147 -16.22 -9.88 24.68
C LYS A 147 -16.99 -11.15 25.04
N HIS A 148 -16.47 -12.28 24.64
CA HIS A 148 -16.90 -13.57 25.17
C HIS A 148 -16.25 -13.83 26.52
#